data_c89ee6530e44f3991b9bf21040936d84
#
_entry.id   c89ee6530e44f3991b9bf21040936d84
#
_cell.length_a   1.000
_cell.length_b   1.000
_cell.length_c   1.000
_cell.angle_alpha   90.00
_cell.angle_beta   90.00
_cell.angle_gamma   90.00
#
_symmetry.space_group_name_H-M   'P 1'
#
loop_
_entity.id
_entity.type
_entity.pdbx_description
1 polymer ?
#
loop_
_entity_poly.entity_id
_entity_poly.type
_entity_poly.pdbx_seq_one_letter_code
_entity_poly.pdbx_strand_id
1 'polypeptide(L)'
;MTVLLKEWMIDHQRLSQMEKVHVLSEVEQLKEQVSPELLFKTLHHSGELTLSEPEKASKMLMKLSQLLRYQLYDCSRTKVLLSSEINFLNNYLTLEQNSQAQFNYELLADGEVNRTLVPPLLFIPFVQYIVKSINEQRTSIPVSLKIHLKVEENTIIFT
;
A
#
# COMPACT_ATOMS: atom_id res chain seq x y z
N MET A 1 -11.98 -45.20 24.23
CA MET A 1 -11.89 -44.89 22.78
C MET A 1 -12.74 -43.74 22.33
N THR A 2 -13.95 -43.57 22.83
CA THR A 2 -14.83 -42.42 22.50
C THR A 2 -14.33 -41.07 22.99
N VAL A 3 -13.54 -41.00 24.06
CA VAL A 3 -13.00 -39.76 24.63
C VAL A 3 -11.85 -39.21 23.76
N LEU A 4 -10.97 -40.07 23.24
CA LEU A 4 -9.84 -39.68 22.36
C LEU A 4 -10.32 -39.12 21.02
N LEU A 5 -11.38 -39.67 20.46
CA LEU A 5 -12.00 -39.18 19.22
C LEU A 5 -12.65 -37.80 19.40
N LYS A 6 -13.27 -37.54 20.54
CA LYS A 6 -13.84 -36.24 20.87
C LYS A 6 -12.77 -35.19 21.05
N GLU A 7 -11.69 -35.51 21.76
CA GLU A 7 -10.56 -34.61 21.94
C GLU A 7 -9.89 -34.27 20.60
N TRP A 8 -9.67 -35.29 19.75
CA TRP A 8 -9.12 -35.08 18.40
C TRP A 8 -10.02 -34.20 17.53
N MET A 9 -11.32 -34.40 17.55
CA MET A 9 -12.30 -33.57 16.83
C MET A 9 -12.30 -32.12 17.32
N ILE A 10 -12.25 -31.92 18.63
CA ILE A 10 -12.20 -30.57 19.22
C ILE A 10 -10.92 -29.85 18.84
N ASP A 11 -9.77 -30.53 18.88
CA ASP A 11 -8.49 -29.94 18.49
C ASP A 11 -8.44 -29.62 16.97
N HIS A 12 -9.00 -30.50 16.17
CA HIS A 12 -9.10 -30.27 14.72
C HIS A 12 -10.01 -29.07 14.38
N GLN A 13 -11.13 -28.93 15.08
CA GLN A 13 -12.02 -27.77 14.93
C GLN A 13 -11.37 -26.47 15.40
N ARG A 14 -10.59 -26.51 16.48
CA ARG A 14 -9.84 -25.34 16.96
C ARG A 14 -8.77 -24.88 15.96
N LEU A 15 -8.00 -25.82 15.39
CA LEU A 15 -7.02 -25.53 14.35
C LEU A 15 -7.69 -24.92 13.11
N SER A 16 -8.80 -25.48 12.65
CA SER A 16 -9.56 -24.97 11.52
C SER A 16 -10.12 -23.57 11.77
N GLN A 17 -10.59 -23.28 12.98
CA GLN A 17 -11.04 -21.93 13.37
C GLN A 17 -9.89 -20.94 13.47
N MET A 18 -8.72 -21.34 13.99
CA MET A 18 -7.52 -20.49 14.02
C MET A 18 -7.03 -20.15 12.61
N GLU A 19 -7.03 -21.09 11.69
CA GLU A 19 -6.69 -20.84 10.27
C GLU A 19 -7.67 -19.85 9.62
N LYS A 20 -8.97 -19.99 9.84
CA LYS A 20 -9.98 -19.05 9.35
C LYS A 20 -9.81 -17.65 9.92
N VAL A 21 -9.55 -17.52 11.21
CA VAL A 21 -9.29 -16.23 11.87
C VAL A 21 -8.01 -15.60 11.34
N HIS A 22 -6.96 -16.39 11.10
CA HIS A 22 -5.71 -15.92 10.52
C HIS A 22 -5.90 -15.38 9.10
N VAL A 23 -6.61 -16.09 8.23
CA VAL A 23 -6.95 -15.67 6.87
C VAL A 23 -7.80 -14.40 6.87
N LEU A 24 -8.81 -14.31 7.73
CA LEU A 24 -9.66 -13.12 7.89
C LEU A 24 -8.83 -11.92 8.38
N SER A 25 -7.92 -12.15 9.34
CA SER A 25 -7.00 -11.13 9.83
C SER A 25 -6.05 -10.61 8.73
N GLU A 26 -5.51 -11.49 7.88
CA GLU A 26 -4.70 -11.10 6.73
C GLU A 26 -5.51 -10.30 5.69
N VAL A 27 -6.74 -10.71 5.40
CA VAL A 27 -7.65 -9.99 4.49
C VAL A 27 -8.02 -8.62 5.05
N GLU A 28 -8.28 -8.52 6.35
CA GLU A 28 -8.54 -7.23 7.02
C GLU A 28 -7.30 -6.33 7.01
N GLN A 29 -6.10 -6.85 7.26
CA GLN A 29 -4.85 -6.09 7.13
C GLN A 29 -4.64 -5.58 5.71
N LEU A 30 -4.92 -6.38 4.69
CA LEU A 30 -4.87 -5.98 3.30
C LEU A 30 -5.88 -4.87 2.96
N LYS A 31 -7.09 -4.93 3.53
CA LYS A 31 -8.11 -3.88 3.40
C LYS A 31 -7.74 -2.59 4.14
N GLU A 32 -7.08 -2.70 5.28
CA GLU A 32 -6.62 -1.54 6.07
C GLU A 32 -5.47 -0.79 5.40
N GLN A 33 -4.70 -1.45 4.55
CA GLN A 33 -3.56 -0.84 3.86
C GLN A 33 -3.96 0.14 2.75
N VAL A 34 -5.12 -0.06 2.11
CA VAL A 34 -5.74 1.01 1.31
C VAL A 34 -6.59 1.84 2.25
N SER A 35 -6.16 3.05 2.53
CA SER A 35 -6.98 3.99 3.27
C SER A 35 -8.30 4.18 2.53
N PRO A 36 -9.47 3.84 3.12
CA PRO A 36 -10.77 4.12 2.52
C PRO A 36 -10.93 5.60 2.20
N GLU A 37 -10.32 6.45 3.02
CA GLU A 37 -10.29 7.90 2.83
C GLU A 37 -9.61 8.30 1.52
N LEU A 38 -8.44 7.73 1.19
CA LEU A 38 -7.76 7.98 -0.08
C LEU A 38 -8.60 7.52 -1.27
N LEU A 39 -9.21 6.34 -1.17
CA LEU A 39 -10.09 5.79 -2.19
C LEU A 39 -11.25 6.75 -2.49
N PHE A 40 -11.99 7.18 -1.46
CA PHE A 40 -13.11 8.09 -1.62
C PHE A 40 -12.69 9.47 -2.10
N LYS A 41 -11.62 10.04 -1.58
CA LYS A 41 -11.07 11.31 -2.05
C LYS A 41 -10.68 11.27 -3.53
N THR A 42 -10.02 10.21 -3.95
CA THR A 42 -9.59 10.03 -5.35
C THR A 42 -10.80 9.90 -6.27
N LEU A 43 -11.79 9.09 -5.91
CA LEU A 43 -13.02 8.93 -6.69
C LEU A 43 -13.80 10.24 -6.78
N HIS A 44 -13.97 10.93 -5.67
CA HIS A 44 -14.70 12.21 -5.62
C HIS A 44 -14.00 13.28 -6.45
N HIS A 45 -12.70 13.46 -6.27
CA HIS A 45 -11.90 14.42 -7.03
C HIS A 45 -11.86 14.09 -8.54
N SER A 46 -11.73 12.82 -8.89
CA SER A 46 -11.84 12.40 -10.29
C SER A 46 -13.21 12.71 -10.89
N GLY A 47 -14.28 12.53 -10.12
CA GLY A 47 -15.63 12.90 -10.53
C GLY A 47 -15.79 14.40 -10.80
N GLU A 48 -15.20 15.24 -9.96
CA GLU A 48 -15.20 16.70 -10.17
C GLU A 48 -14.42 17.12 -11.43
N LEU A 49 -13.34 16.41 -11.74
CA LEU A 49 -12.48 16.71 -12.89
C LEU A 49 -13.02 16.19 -14.24
N THR A 50 -14.04 15.35 -14.24
CA THR A 50 -14.56 14.72 -15.47
C THR A 50 -14.97 15.70 -16.55
N LEU A 51 -15.51 16.84 -16.19
CA LEU A 51 -15.96 17.88 -17.14
C LEU A 51 -14.86 18.89 -17.47
N SER A 52 -14.04 19.26 -16.51
CA SER A 52 -13.00 20.29 -16.68
C SER A 52 -11.69 19.75 -17.20
N GLU A 53 -11.22 18.62 -16.67
CA GLU A 53 -9.94 17.98 -17.00
C GLU A 53 -10.11 16.45 -17.14
N PRO A 54 -10.80 15.96 -18.19
CA PRO A 54 -11.13 14.53 -18.31
C PRO A 54 -9.91 13.63 -18.42
N GLU A 55 -8.83 14.10 -19.04
CA GLU A 55 -7.58 13.33 -19.11
C GLU A 55 -6.92 13.12 -17.76
N LYS A 56 -6.92 14.14 -16.92
CA LYS A 56 -6.39 14.07 -15.56
C LYS A 56 -7.24 13.13 -14.70
N ALA A 57 -8.56 13.22 -14.80
CA ALA A 57 -9.50 12.32 -14.13
C ALA A 57 -9.23 10.85 -14.52
N SER A 58 -9.08 10.59 -15.82
CA SER A 58 -8.76 9.26 -16.34
C SER A 58 -7.43 8.72 -15.81
N LYS A 59 -6.37 9.53 -15.80
CA LYS A 59 -5.06 9.15 -15.26
C LYS A 59 -5.12 8.83 -13.76
N MET A 60 -5.86 9.60 -12.99
CA MET A 60 -6.05 9.35 -11.56
C MET A 60 -6.75 8.01 -11.31
N LEU A 61 -7.82 7.73 -12.03
CA LEU A 61 -8.56 6.46 -11.94
C LEU A 61 -7.69 5.26 -12.36
N MET A 62 -6.86 5.44 -13.37
CA MET A 62 -5.91 4.41 -13.82
C MET A 62 -4.86 4.11 -12.74
N LYS A 63 -4.30 5.13 -12.11
CA LYS A 63 -3.35 4.96 -11.00
C LYS A 63 -3.99 4.30 -9.78
N LEU A 64 -5.22 4.67 -9.46
CA LEU A 64 -5.99 4.03 -8.40
C LEU A 64 -6.25 2.55 -8.71
N SER A 65 -6.62 2.24 -9.93
CA SER A 65 -6.82 0.86 -10.38
C SER A 65 -5.54 0.04 -10.27
N GLN A 66 -4.39 0.57 -10.67
CA GLN A 66 -3.09 -0.09 -10.54
C GLN A 66 -2.71 -0.32 -9.07
N LEU A 67 -2.96 0.65 -8.21
CA LEU A 67 -2.70 0.55 -6.79
C LEU A 67 -3.55 -0.55 -6.14
N LEU A 68 -4.84 -0.58 -6.41
CA LEU A 68 -5.76 -1.60 -5.91
C LEU A 68 -5.40 -3.00 -6.44
N ARG A 69 -5.06 -3.09 -7.71
CA ARG A 69 -4.64 -4.35 -8.32
C ARG A 69 -3.39 -4.91 -7.67
N TYR A 70 -2.40 -4.08 -7.40
CA TYR A 70 -1.19 -4.48 -6.71
C TYR A 70 -1.50 -5.02 -5.32
N GLN A 71 -2.30 -4.31 -4.53
CA GLN A 71 -2.67 -4.73 -3.18
C GLN A 71 -3.48 -6.02 -3.14
N LEU A 72 -4.40 -6.20 -4.08
CA LEU A 72 -5.31 -7.35 -4.06
C LEU A 72 -4.67 -8.63 -4.64
N TYR A 73 -3.79 -8.49 -5.62
CA TYR A 73 -3.24 -9.63 -6.36
C TYR A 73 -1.75 -9.84 -6.16
N ASP A 74 -0.93 -8.82 -6.33
CA ASP A 74 0.52 -8.96 -6.28
C ASP A 74 1.03 -9.20 -4.85
N CYS A 75 0.35 -8.67 -3.85
CA CYS A 75 0.70 -8.87 -2.44
C CYS A 75 0.35 -10.25 -1.89
N SER A 76 -0.30 -11.11 -2.66
CA SER A 76 -0.51 -12.51 -2.28
C SER A 76 0.77 -13.35 -2.35
N ARG A 77 1.80 -12.84 -3.00
CA ARG A 77 3.10 -13.51 -3.12
C ARG A 77 3.95 -13.29 -1.87
N THR A 78 4.84 -14.24 -1.58
CA THR A 78 5.75 -14.15 -0.43
C THR A 78 6.79 -13.04 -0.62
N LYS A 79 7.25 -12.83 -1.86
CA LYS A 79 8.19 -11.78 -2.24
C LYS A 79 7.81 -11.17 -3.57
N VAL A 80 8.09 -9.89 -3.72
CA VAL A 80 7.87 -9.11 -4.93
C VAL A 80 9.16 -8.37 -5.31
N LEU A 81 9.26 -7.94 -6.56
CA LEU A 81 10.37 -7.12 -7.00
C LEU A 81 10.32 -5.74 -6.32
N LEU A 82 11.48 -5.24 -5.92
CA LEU A 82 11.59 -3.89 -5.35
C LEU A 82 11.08 -2.82 -6.33
N SER A 83 11.30 -3.01 -7.63
CA SER A 83 10.76 -2.11 -8.68
C SER A 83 9.23 -2.04 -8.65
N SER A 84 8.56 -3.14 -8.36
CA SER A 84 7.09 -3.17 -8.22
C SER A 84 6.62 -2.42 -6.97
N GLU A 85 7.33 -2.54 -5.86
CA GLU A 85 7.10 -1.76 -4.63
C GLU A 85 7.30 -0.25 -4.89
N ILE A 86 8.34 0.12 -5.62
CA ILE A 86 8.60 1.51 -5.98
C ILE A 86 7.48 2.09 -6.84
N ASN A 87 6.99 1.34 -7.82
CA ASN A 87 5.84 1.74 -8.64
C ASN A 87 4.57 1.92 -7.80
N PHE A 88 4.34 1.01 -6.86
CA PHE A 88 3.23 1.11 -5.91
C PHE A 88 3.33 2.38 -5.05
N LEU A 89 4.49 2.65 -4.47
CA LEU A 89 4.73 3.86 -3.68
C LEU A 89 4.54 5.13 -4.51
N ASN A 90 5.02 5.12 -5.76
CA ASN A 90 4.87 6.24 -6.67
C ASN A 90 3.40 6.52 -7.01
N ASN A 91 2.61 5.48 -7.28
CA ASN A 91 1.18 5.62 -7.52
C ASN A 91 0.45 6.15 -6.28
N TYR A 92 0.78 5.63 -5.10
CA TYR A 92 0.22 6.08 -3.83
C TYR A 92 0.51 7.56 -3.57
N LEU A 93 1.77 7.96 -3.68
CA LEU A 93 2.21 9.33 -3.45
C LEU A 93 1.62 10.32 -4.48
N THR A 94 1.50 9.90 -5.74
CA THR A 94 0.86 10.72 -6.78
C THR A 94 -0.61 10.97 -6.46
N LEU A 95 -1.34 9.97 -5.97
CA LEU A 95 -2.75 10.13 -5.57
C LEU A 95 -2.88 11.03 -4.35
N GLU A 96 -2.01 10.90 -3.37
CA GLU A 96 -1.96 11.80 -2.20
C GLU A 96 -1.63 13.25 -2.60
N GLN A 97 -0.68 13.44 -3.50
CA GLN A 97 -0.33 14.76 -4.02
C GLN A 97 -1.51 15.43 -4.74
N ASN A 98 -2.26 14.68 -5.54
CA ASN A 98 -3.44 15.18 -6.24
C ASN A 98 -4.59 15.56 -5.30
N SER A 99 -4.67 14.94 -4.13
CA SER A 99 -5.69 15.26 -3.12
C SER A 99 -5.32 16.44 -2.24
N GLN A 100 -4.05 16.91 -2.28
CA GLN A 100 -3.54 17.99 -1.45
C GLN A 100 -2.75 19.00 -2.29
N ALA A 101 -3.20 20.25 -2.27
CA ALA A 101 -2.62 21.32 -3.08
C ALA A 101 -1.18 21.72 -2.69
N GLN A 102 -0.71 21.33 -1.51
CA GLN A 102 0.58 21.79 -0.96
C GLN A 102 1.56 20.65 -0.65
N PHE A 103 1.31 19.48 -1.18
CA PHE A 103 2.15 18.32 -0.96
C PHE A 103 2.95 17.99 -2.22
N ASN A 104 4.27 17.96 -2.11
CA ASN A 104 5.19 17.53 -3.16
C ASN A 104 6.02 16.34 -2.69
N TYR A 105 6.40 15.47 -3.60
CA TYR A 105 7.27 14.36 -3.28
C TYR A 105 8.31 14.10 -4.37
N GLU A 106 9.42 13.51 -3.96
CA GLU A 106 10.48 13.02 -4.83
C GLU A 106 10.85 11.60 -4.38
N LEU A 107 10.79 10.65 -5.30
CA LEU A 107 11.12 9.25 -5.04
C LEU A 107 12.31 8.86 -5.92
N LEU A 108 13.44 8.61 -5.30
CA LEU A 108 14.68 8.21 -5.97
C LEU A 108 15.01 6.75 -5.60
N ALA A 109 15.50 6.01 -6.60
CA ALA A 109 15.91 4.63 -6.41
C ALA A 109 17.24 4.38 -7.13
N ASP A 110 18.22 3.86 -6.39
CA ASP A 110 19.54 3.54 -6.90
C ASP A 110 19.87 2.05 -6.66
N GLY A 111 20.63 1.47 -7.57
CA GLY A 111 21.07 0.09 -7.51
C GLY A 111 20.20 -0.86 -8.33
N GLU A 112 20.34 -2.17 -8.06
CA GLU A 112 19.68 -3.22 -8.83
C GLU A 112 18.24 -3.49 -8.38
N VAL A 113 17.38 -2.47 -8.43
CA VAL A 113 15.97 -2.55 -7.99
C VAL A 113 15.16 -3.59 -8.78
N ASN A 114 15.51 -3.85 -10.04
CA ASN A 114 14.81 -4.81 -10.89
C ASN A 114 15.17 -6.27 -10.58
N ARG A 115 16.18 -6.50 -9.77
CA ARG A 115 16.65 -7.86 -9.38
C ARG A 115 16.49 -8.14 -7.89
N THR A 116 16.11 -7.16 -7.12
CA THR A 116 15.97 -7.27 -5.67
C THR A 116 14.55 -7.69 -5.32
N LEU A 117 14.44 -8.74 -4.50
CA LEU A 117 13.16 -9.23 -3.98
C LEU A 117 12.96 -8.74 -2.54
N VAL A 118 11.77 -8.29 -2.24
CA VAL A 118 11.38 -7.81 -0.91
C VAL A 118 10.01 -8.37 -0.52
N PRO A 119 9.70 -8.43 0.78
CA PRO A 119 8.33 -8.70 1.21
C PRO A 119 7.37 -7.63 0.66
N PRO A 120 6.16 -8.00 0.21
CA PRO A 120 5.21 -7.03 -0.30
C PRO A 120 4.77 -6.05 0.78
N LEU A 121 4.55 -4.80 0.40
CA LEU A 121 4.08 -3.72 1.27
C LEU A 121 5.01 -3.42 2.45
N LEU A 122 6.32 -3.59 2.24
CA LEU A 122 7.33 -3.35 3.29
C LEU A 122 7.44 -1.88 3.68
N PHE A 123 7.43 -0.97 2.72
CA PHE A 123 7.70 0.45 2.94
C PHE A 123 6.45 1.31 3.14
N ILE A 124 5.29 0.83 2.68
CA ILE A 124 4.05 1.62 2.69
C ILE A 124 3.61 2.07 4.09
N PRO A 125 3.76 1.29 5.18
CA PRO A 125 3.39 1.75 6.51
C PRO A 125 4.17 3.00 6.95
N PHE A 126 5.45 3.07 6.63
CA PHE A 126 6.29 4.23 6.95
C PHE A 126 5.86 5.47 6.16
N VAL A 127 5.60 5.30 4.87
CA VAL A 127 5.15 6.39 3.99
C VAL A 127 3.76 6.89 4.41
N GLN A 128 2.84 6.00 4.72
CA GLN A 128 1.51 6.36 5.23
C GLN A 128 1.58 7.15 6.54
N TYR A 129 2.44 6.73 7.45
CA TYR A 129 2.66 7.44 8.71
C TYR A 129 3.13 8.88 8.48
N ILE A 130 4.10 9.06 7.59
CA ILE A 130 4.64 10.38 7.25
C ILE A 130 3.57 11.25 6.58
N VAL A 131 2.85 10.72 5.61
CA VAL A 131 1.78 11.44 4.91
C VAL A 131 0.67 11.84 5.88
N LYS A 132 0.27 10.96 6.78
CA LYS A 132 -0.70 11.25 7.83
C LYS A 132 -0.23 12.37 8.74
N SER A 133 1.03 12.36 9.15
CA SER A 133 1.63 13.40 9.99
C SER A 133 1.64 14.75 9.28
N ILE A 134 1.94 14.79 7.99
CA ILE A 134 1.87 16.01 7.17
C ILE A 134 0.45 16.55 7.12
N ASN A 135 -0.54 15.67 6.94
CA ASN A 135 -1.95 16.05 6.85
C ASN A 135 -2.49 16.63 8.17
N GLU A 136 -2.05 16.09 9.29
CA GLU A 136 -2.48 16.53 10.63
C GLU A 136 -1.90 17.90 11.02
N GLN A 137 -0.72 18.25 10.51
CA GLN A 137 -0.05 19.51 10.87
C GLN A 137 -0.70 20.77 10.28
N ARG A 138 -1.58 20.66 9.29
CA ARG A 138 -2.32 21.77 8.64
C ARG A 138 -1.49 23.05 8.45
N THR A 139 -0.24 22.91 8.11
CA THR A 139 0.63 24.06 7.88
C THR A 139 0.30 24.70 6.53
N SER A 140 0.27 26.01 6.47
CA SER A 140 0.16 26.76 5.21
C SER A 140 1.44 26.75 4.38
N ILE A 141 2.47 26.04 4.86
CA ILE A 141 3.78 25.93 4.19
C ILE A 141 3.78 24.67 3.33
N PRO A 142 4.19 24.75 2.04
CA PRO A 142 4.32 23.59 1.17
C PRO A 142 5.29 22.56 1.77
N VAL A 143 4.85 21.32 1.90
CA VAL A 143 5.69 20.22 2.41
C VAL A 143 6.22 19.40 1.24
N SER A 144 7.52 19.14 1.26
CA SER A 144 8.18 18.28 0.29
C SER A 144 8.72 17.03 0.98
N LEU A 145 8.31 15.87 0.50
CA LEU A 145 8.76 14.57 0.97
C LEU A 145 9.80 14.02 0.00
N LYS A 146 11.00 13.71 0.50
CA LYS A 146 12.02 13.02 -0.27
C LYS A 146 12.20 11.61 0.25
N ILE A 147 12.10 10.64 -0.63
CA ILE A 147 12.30 9.23 -0.33
C ILE A 147 13.43 8.72 -1.22
N HIS A 148 14.42 8.10 -0.63
CA HIS A 148 15.52 7.49 -1.33
C HIS A 148 15.67 6.03 -0.95
N LEU A 149 15.60 5.15 -1.95
CA LEU A 149 15.83 3.72 -1.84
C LEU A 149 17.15 3.38 -2.53
N LYS A 150 18.09 2.83 -1.77
CA LYS A 150 19.38 2.42 -2.31
C LYS A 150 19.63 0.96 -2.02
N VAL A 151 20.00 0.21 -3.05
CA VAL A 151 20.37 -1.20 -2.93
C VAL A 151 21.89 -1.31 -2.99
N GLU A 152 22.50 -1.78 -1.91
CA GLU A 152 23.95 -2.04 -1.79
C GLU A 152 24.16 -3.50 -1.39
N GLU A 153 24.75 -4.30 -2.29
CA GLU A 153 25.01 -5.74 -2.06
C GLU A 153 23.78 -6.47 -1.53
N ASN A 154 23.73 -6.76 -0.22
CA ASN A 154 22.64 -7.45 0.44
C ASN A 154 21.79 -6.52 1.36
N THR A 155 21.94 -5.23 1.23
CA THR A 155 21.31 -4.25 2.11
C THR A 155 20.47 -3.27 1.31
N ILE A 156 19.26 -2.98 1.80
CA ILE A 156 18.40 -1.92 1.27
C ILE A 156 18.38 -0.80 2.28
N ILE A 157 18.74 0.40 1.84
CA ILE A 157 18.72 1.61 2.64
C ILE A 157 17.49 2.42 2.22
N PHE A 158 16.60 2.66 3.17
CA PHE A 158 15.41 3.48 3.01
C PHE A 158 15.54 4.74 3.89
N THR A 159 15.52 5.91 3.25
CA THR A 159 15.65 7.20 3.92
C THR A 159 14.56 8.16 3.50
#